data_154b5246bf28742d72ee4b39a24c73f7
#
_entry.id   154b5246bf28742d72ee4b39a24c73f7
#
_cell.length_a   1.000
_cell.length_b   1.000
_cell.length_c   1.000
_cell.angle_alpha   90.00
_cell.angle_beta   90.00
_cell.angle_gamma   90.00
#
_symmetry.space_group_name_H-M   'P 1'
#
loop_
_entity.id
_entity.type
_entity.pdbx_description
1 polymer ?
#
loop_
_entity_poly.entity_id
_entity_poly.type
_entity_poly.pdbx_seq_one_letter_code
_entity_poly.pdbx_strand_id
1 'polypeptide(L)'
;MPALMPHLLYVSASDKTAPFSSISAALLQAVAGDTVLVGPGRYSPSQTGEHFPLYVPPGVTLVGAGQGASSIDGEGTMEISFRPVREGQSLILLGNGSTLSGFSVLNGGGNGIANQPGARVLITRNEIRRHGQHGLLVSGPQEAVIKDNIFLENGTKRFAPTTPRGVSGRQGHHIFVQGKGGMENRIIIMDNTMTRAFADGLAMVVFFDEADGVVMHVSVINNLIEQSERRGLTIAASFNPSHSRVTVDVRRNIIRDNTEYAIAAQAARPLIAALISESNLCVRIFDNECHNSGDGIALFGGYGPGEGNLLDGTIVGNLITGMKRHAVRVIGGVGYRGHAARHNRVRALVSRNRVEDAGELPIFIQGGASEAQEEAMGNEVLAQVVDNELPALAGKPSFAINDGLPGNVVRLEEPAQAHERMSGVIPYHT
;
A
#
# COMPACT_ATOMS: atom_id res chain seq x y z
N MET A 1 -37.74 9.72 -15.71
CA MET A 1 -38.20 8.65 -14.82
C MET A 1 -38.23 9.24 -13.41
N PRO A 2 -39.25 9.03 -12.58
CA PRO A 2 -39.19 9.44 -11.19
C PRO A 2 -38.02 8.72 -10.51
N ALA A 3 -37.23 9.43 -9.72
CA ALA A 3 -36.19 8.82 -8.94
C ALA A 3 -36.83 7.80 -7.99
N LEU A 4 -36.40 6.55 -8.08
CA LEU A 4 -36.79 5.53 -7.10
C LEU A 4 -36.36 6.03 -5.72
N MET A 5 -37.30 6.02 -4.77
CA MET A 5 -36.95 6.38 -3.38
C MET A 5 -36.02 5.29 -2.82
N PRO A 6 -34.94 5.67 -2.11
CA PRO A 6 -34.05 4.71 -1.47
C PRO A 6 -34.82 3.78 -0.52
N HIS A 7 -34.62 2.49 -0.62
CA HIS A 7 -35.22 1.53 0.28
C HIS A 7 -34.23 1.07 1.35
N LEU A 8 -34.76 0.71 2.51
CA LEU A 8 -34.02 0.06 3.57
C LEU A 8 -34.34 -1.44 3.54
N LEU A 9 -33.36 -2.24 3.18
CA LEU A 9 -33.43 -3.69 3.16
C LEU A 9 -32.81 -4.23 4.45
N TYR A 10 -33.65 -4.76 5.35
CA TYR A 10 -33.17 -5.27 6.64
C TYR A 10 -32.84 -6.75 6.59
N VAL A 11 -31.64 -7.11 7.07
CA VAL A 11 -31.15 -8.49 7.15
C VAL A 11 -30.90 -8.86 8.60
N SER A 12 -31.39 -10.02 9.03
CA SER A 12 -31.08 -10.55 10.36
C SER A 12 -30.94 -12.06 10.35
N ALA A 13 -29.83 -12.56 10.90
CA ALA A 13 -29.61 -14.00 11.06
C ALA A 13 -30.46 -14.62 12.17
N SER A 14 -30.94 -13.82 13.12
CA SER A 14 -31.67 -14.29 14.32
C SER A 14 -33.15 -13.89 14.36
N ASP A 15 -33.52 -12.77 13.79
CA ASP A 15 -34.88 -12.28 13.72
C ASP A 15 -35.61 -12.92 12.55
N LYS A 16 -36.52 -13.86 12.85
CA LYS A 16 -37.31 -14.57 11.84
C LYS A 16 -38.37 -13.70 11.15
N THR A 17 -38.62 -12.51 11.66
CA THR A 17 -39.53 -11.53 11.04
C THR A 17 -38.83 -10.62 10.05
N ALA A 18 -37.49 -10.63 10.01
CA ALA A 18 -36.72 -9.88 9.06
C ALA A 18 -37.01 -10.31 7.61
N PRO A 19 -37.11 -9.38 6.66
CA PRO A 19 -37.35 -9.73 5.24
C PRO A 19 -36.29 -10.64 4.64
N PHE A 20 -35.05 -10.55 5.16
CA PHE A 20 -33.94 -11.35 4.68
C PHE A 20 -33.18 -12.00 5.85
N SER A 21 -32.83 -13.27 5.70
CA SER A 21 -31.99 -14.02 6.63
C SER A 21 -30.51 -14.05 6.19
N SER A 22 -30.21 -13.70 4.93
CA SER A 22 -28.86 -13.65 4.39
C SER A 22 -28.59 -12.33 3.67
N ILE A 23 -27.32 -11.88 3.71
CA ILE A 23 -26.86 -10.70 3.00
C ILE A 23 -26.95 -10.93 1.49
N SER A 24 -26.60 -12.12 1.01
CA SER A 24 -26.66 -12.50 -0.39
C SER A 24 -28.05 -12.28 -0.99
N ALA A 25 -29.11 -12.70 -0.28
CA ALA A 25 -30.48 -12.54 -0.73
C ALA A 25 -30.92 -11.06 -0.80
N ALA A 26 -30.51 -10.25 0.16
CA ALA A 26 -30.80 -8.81 0.16
C ALA A 26 -30.07 -8.07 -0.97
N LEU A 27 -28.79 -8.38 -1.19
CA LEU A 27 -28.00 -7.75 -2.25
C LEU A 27 -28.50 -8.07 -3.66
N LEU A 28 -29.12 -9.24 -3.87
CA LEU A 28 -29.76 -9.60 -5.14
C LEU A 28 -30.98 -8.72 -5.48
N GLN A 29 -31.61 -8.11 -4.46
CA GLN A 29 -32.76 -7.23 -4.66
C GLN A 29 -32.41 -5.74 -4.58
N ALA A 30 -31.24 -5.43 -4.03
CA ALA A 30 -30.82 -4.05 -3.83
C ALA A 30 -30.52 -3.35 -5.17
N VAL A 31 -30.98 -2.13 -5.29
CA VAL A 31 -30.72 -1.24 -6.44
C VAL A 31 -29.99 0.03 -5.98
N ALA A 32 -29.48 0.80 -6.93
CA ALA A 32 -28.75 2.03 -6.64
C ALA A 32 -29.57 3.00 -5.76
N GLY A 33 -28.96 3.47 -4.69
CA GLY A 33 -29.58 4.30 -3.66
C GLY A 33 -30.04 3.53 -2.42
N ASP A 34 -30.21 2.22 -2.50
CA ASP A 34 -30.66 1.42 -1.37
C ASP A 34 -29.59 1.24 -0.29
N THR A 35 -30.08 1.04 0.93
CA THR A 35 -29.26 0.66 2.08
C THR A 35 -29.65 -0.75 2.54
N VAL A 36 -28.68 -1.66 2.52
CA VAL A 36 -28.79 -3.00 3.12
C VAL A 36 -28.26 -2.89 4.55
N LEU A 37 -29.18 -2.92 5.52
CA LEU A 37 -28.87 -2.83 6.95
C LEU A 37 -28.83 -4.24 7.54
N VAL A 38 -27.68 -4.64 8.06
CA VAL A 38 -27.41 -5.98 8.57
C VAL A 38 -27.35 -5.96 10.09
N GLY A 39 -28.27 -6.65 10.72
CA GLY A 39 -28.34 -6.80 12.18
C GLY A 39 -27.17 -7.61 12.75
N PRO A 40 -27.05 -7.65 14.09
CA PRO A 40 -26.05 -8.47 14.75
C PRO A 40 -26.15 -9.95 14.37
N GLY A 41 -25.01 -10.62 14.22
CA GLY A 41 -24.94 -12.03 13.88
C GLY A 41 -23.73 -12.40 13.05
N ARG A 42 -23.56 -13.71 12.85
CA ARG A 42 -22.54 -14.26 11.95
C ARG A 42 -23.23 -14.67 10.64
N TYR A 43 -22.73 -14.13 9.55
CA TYR A 43 -23.20 -14.37 8.18
C TYR A 43 -22.14 -15.18 7.44
N SER A 44 -22.46 -16.45 7.16
CA SER A 44 -21.51 -17.39 6.58
C SER A 44 -22.22 -18.44 5.73
N PRO A 45 -21.52 -19.20 4.89
CA PRO A 45 -22.09 -20.30 4.11
C PRO A 45 -22.82 -21.31 4.97
N SER A 46 -22.24 -21.71 6.09
CA SER A 46 -22.82 -22.75 6.95
C SER A 46 -24.00 -22.27 7.81
N GLN A 47 -24.04 -20.97 8.16
CA GLN A 47 -25.04 -20.46 9.12
C GLN A 47 -26.24 -19.77 8.45
N THR A 48 -25.99 -18.93 7.47
CA THR A 48 -27.02 -18.13 6.78
C THR A 48 -27.12 -18.42 5.30
N GLY A 49 -26.29 -19.34 4.77
CA GLY A 49 -26.30 -19.70 3.37
C GLY A 49 -25.70 -18.62 2.47
N GLU A 50 -24.70 -17.88 2.96
CA GLU A 50 -24.05 -16.85 2.15
C GLU A 50 -23.30 -17.46 0.95
N HIS A 51 -23.39 -16.79 -0.18
CA HIS A 51 -22.64 -17.11 -1.40
C HIS A 51 -21.60 -16.03 -1.67
N PHE A 52 -20.34 -16.41 -1.72
CA PHE A 52 -19.23 -15.49 -1.99
C PHE A 52 -18.79 -15.51 -3.46
N PRO A 53 -18.38 -14.37 -4.04
CA PRO A 53 -18.32 -13.05 -3.39
C PRO A 53 -19.71 -12.44 -3.15
N LEU A 54 -19.88 -11.75 -2.02
CA LEU A 54 -21.00 -10.83 -1.84
C LEU A 54 -20.77 -9.63 -2.77
N TYR A 55 -21.50 -9.58 -3.86
CA TYR A 55 -21.44 -8.44 -4.77
C TYR A 55 -22.34 -7.31 -4.27
N VAL A 56 -21.73 -6.19 -3.86
CA VAL A 56 -22.45 -4.97 -3.50
C VAL A 56 -22.72 -4.17 -4.78
N PRO A 57 -23.97 -4.06 -5.23
CA PRO A 57 -24.29 -3.41 -6.50
C PRO A 57 -23.88 -1.93 -6.53
N PRO A 58 -23.73 -1.33 -7.71
CA PRO A 58 -23.42 0.10 -7.82
C PRO A 58 -24.42 0.99 -7.08
N GLY A 59 -23.90 1.96 -6.31
CA GLY A 59 -24.71 2.90 -5.54
C GLY A 59 -25.39 2.34 -4.30
N VAL A 60 -25.12 1.08 -3.92
CA VAL A 60 -25.69 0.45 -2.72
C VAL A 60 -24.78 0.67 -1.51
N THR A 61 -25.41 0.97 -0.36
CA THR A 61 -24.75 1.06 0.93
C THR A 61 -25.00 -0.23 1.74
N LEU A 62 -23.94 -0.97 2.08
CA LEU A 62 -23.99 -2.15 2.94
C LEU A 62 -23.48 -1.79 4.33
N VAL A 63 -24.35 -1.84 5.35
CA VAL A 63 -24.06 -1.41 6.72
C VAL A 63 -24.33 -2.53 7.71
N GLY A 64 -23.32 -2.89 8.51
CA GLY A 64 -23.45 -3.78 9.66
C GLY A 64 -23.75 -3.01 10.96
N ALA A 65 -24.13 -3.74 11.99
CA ALA A 65 -24.44 -3.19 13.33
C ALA A 65 -23.19 -2.75 14.11
N GLY A 66 -22.01 -2.94 13.57
CA GLY A 66 -20.71 -2.57 14.17
C GLY A 66 -19.71 -3.71 14.14
N GLN A 67 -18.42 -3.35 14.32
CA GLN A 67 -17.33 -4.32 14.48
C GLN A 67 -17.63 -5.25 15.67
N GLY A 68 -17.48 -6.55 15.47
CA GLY A 68 -17.80 -7.57 16.46
C GLY A 68 -19.30 -7.90 16.56
N ALA A 69 -20.20 -7.02 16.13
CA ALA A 69 -21.64 -7.27 16.14
C ALA A 69 -22.13 -7.98 14.87
N SER A 70 -21.82 -7.44 13.68
CA SER A 70 -22.14 -8.10 12.40
C SER A 70 -20.86 -8.64 11.78
N SER A 71 -20.77 -9.97 11.63
CA SER A 71 -19.59 -10.61 11.05
C SER A 71 -19.90 -11.35 9.75
N ILE A 72 -19.12 -11.10 8.73
CA ILE A 72 -19.11 -11.83 7.46
C ILE A 72 -17.92 -12.78 7.51
N ASP A 73 -18.17 -14.08 7.57
CA ASP A 73 -17.15 -15.12 7.77
C ASP A 73 -17.06 -16.04 6.56
N GLY A 74 -15.90 -16.01 5.90
CA GLY A 74 -15.62 -16.80 4.71
C GLY A 74 -15.39 -18.29 4.97
N GLU A 75 -15.20 -18.71 6.23
CA GLU A 75 -14.95 -20.11 6.62
C GLU A 75 -13.78 -20.77 5.89
N GLY A 76 -12.88 -19.98 5.29
CA GLY A 76 -11.74 -20.48 4.51
C GLY A 76 -12.10 -21.11 3.17
N THR A 77 -13.30 -20.88 2.66
CA THR A 77 -13.90 -21.64 1.54
C THR A 77 -13.42 -21.22 0.14
N MET A 78 -12.67 -20.12 0.00
CA MET A 78 -12.24 -19.67 -1.32
C MET A 78 -10.88 -20.26 -1.71
N GLU A 79 -10.80 -20.82 -2.91
CA GLU A 79 -9.52 -21.20 -3.51
C GLU A 79 -8.67 -19.96 -3.81
N ILE A 80 -7.38 -20.06 -3.49
CA ILE A 80 -6.41 -18.99 -3.73
C ILE A 80 -5.71 -19.23 -5.06
N SER A 81 -5.84 -18.28 -5.99
CA SER A 81 -4.94 -18.17 -7.13
C SER A 81 -3.90 -17.09 -6.85
N PHE A 82 -2.62 -17.43 -6.86
CA PHE A 82 -1.55 -16.48 -6.58
C PHE A 82 -1.24 -15.53 -7.74
N ARG A 83 -1.70 -15.82 -8.94
CA ARG A 83 -1.48 -14.94 -10.11
C ARG A 83 -2.52 -15.20 -11.21
N PRO A 84 -3.07 -14.13 -11.78
CA PRO A 84 -3.11 -12.76 -11.26
C PRO A 84 -3.99 -12.67 -10.00
N VAL A 85 -3.72 -11.69 -9.12
CA VAL A 85 -4.64 -11.35 -8.02
C VAL A 85 -5.94 -10.85 -8.65
N ARG A 86 -7.05 -11.50 -8.37
CA ARG A 86 -8.35 -11.19 -9.00
C ARG A 86 -9.35 -10.72 -7.96
N GLU A 87 -10.13 -9.72 -8.33
CA GLU A 87 -11.20 -9.15 -7.51
C GLU A 87 -12.24 -10.22 -7.12
N GLY A 88 -12.56 -11.13 -8.05
CA GLY A 88 -13.50 -12.24 -7.82
C GLY A 88 -13.06 -13.27 -6.77
N GLN A 89 -11.83 -13.17 -6.25
CA GLN A 89 -11.31 -14.00 -5.16
C GLN A 89 -11.46 -13.31 -3.79
N SER A 90 -12.44 -12.46 -3.63
CA SER A 90 -12.71 -11.70 -2.41
C SER A 90 -14.03 -12.11 -1.79
N LEU A 91 -14.16 -11.99 -0.46
CA LEU A 91 -15.45 -12.24 0.18
C LEU A 91 -16.48 -11.18 -0.22
N ILE A 92 -16.04 -9.94 -0.36
CA ILE A 92 -16.91 -8.82 -0.72
C ILE A 92 -16.32 -8.14 -1.95
N LEU A 93 -17.15 -7.93 -2.98
CA LEU A 93 -16.80 -7.17 -4.19
C LEU A 93 -17.67 -5.93 -4.29
N LEU A 94 -17.05 -4.76 -4.28
CA LEU A 94 -17.72 -3.47 -4.27
C LEU A 94 -17.89 -2.92 -5.70
N GLY A 95 -19.13 -2.60 -6.06
CA GLY A 95 -19.47 -1.89 -7.29
C GLY A 95 -19.25 -0.37 -7.20
N ASN A 96 -19.44 0.34 -8.32
CA ASN A 96 -19.22 1.78 -8.39
C ASN A 96 -20.20 2.56 -7.50
N GLY A 97 -19.72 3.49 -6.69
CA GLY A 97 -20.53 4.30 -5.78
C GLY A 97 -21.00 3.56 -4.53
N SER A 98 -20.49 2.35 -4.27
CA SER A 98 -20.91 1.58 -3.10
C SER A 98 -20.13 1.95 -1.84
N THR A 99 -20.79 1.72 -0.69
CA THR A 99 -20.22 1.90 0.65
C THR A 99 -20.29 0.61 1.44
N LEU A 100 -19.21 0.29 2.17
CA LEU A 100 -19.16 -0.82 3.14
C LEU A 100 -18.77 -0.29 4.51
N SER A 101 -19.59 -0.54 5.53
CA SER A 101 -19.33 -0.01 6.87
C SER A 101 -19.85 -0.92 7.98
N GLY A 102 -19.11 -0.99 9.11
CA GLY A 102 -19.61 -1.57 10.35
C GLY A 102 -19.60 -3.10 10.42
N PHE A 103 -18.66 -3.77 9.76
CA PHE A 103 -18.54 -5.22 9.78
C PHE A 103 -17.22 -5.70 10.38
N SER A 104 -17.24 -6.95 10.90
CA SER A 104 -16.05 -7.79 10.98
C SER A 104 -16.04 -8.74 9.78
N VAL A 105 -15.07 -8.56 8.86
CA VAL A 105 -14.89 -9.40 7.66
C VAL A 105 -13.76 -10.38 7.94
N LEU A 106 -14.07 -11.69 7.95
CA LEU A 106 -13.23 -12.70 8.57
C LEU A 106 -12.95 -13.89 7.64
N ASN A 107 -11.77 -14.50 7.81
CA ASN A 107 -11.45 -15.85 7.37
C ASN A 107 -11.72 -16.15 5.87
N GLY A 108 -11.48 -15.21 4.98
CA GLY A 108 -11.50 -15.47 3.54
C GLY A 108 -10.26 -16.23 3.10
N GLY A 109 -10.40 -17.27 2.29
CA GLY A 109 -9.27 -17.99 1.70
C GLY A 109 -8.45 -17.11 0.72
N GLY A 110 -9.10 -16.18 0.02
CA GLY A 110 -8.49 -15.14 -0.83
C GLY A 110 -8.39 -13.79 -0.13
N ASN A 111 -8.90 -12.73 -0.79
CA ASN A 111 -8.96 -11.40 -0.21
C ASN A 111 -10.22 -11.24 0.68
N GLY A 112 -10.18 -10.32 1.65
CA GLY A 112 -11.37 -9.96 2.40
C GLY A 112 -12.34 -9.14 1.54
N ILE A 113 -11.86 -8.01 1.04
CA ILE A 113 -12.64 -7.04 0.28
C ILE A 113 -11.89 -6.67 -1.00
N ALA A 114 -12.63 -6.44 -2.09
CA ALA A 114 -12.10 -5.78 -3.30
C ALA A 114 -13.11 -4.80 -3.89
N ASN A 115 -12.65 -3.89 -4.73
CA ASN A 115 -13.50 -3.07 -5.58
C ASN A 115 -13.40 -3.52 -7.05
N GLN A 116 -14.45 -3.26 -7.82
CA GLN A 116 -14.36 -3.36 -9.27
C GLN A 116 -13.46 -2.24 -9.83
N PRO A 117 -12.65 -2.53 -10.86
CA PRO A 117 -11.87 -1.49 -11.53
C PRO A 117 -12.77 -0.35 -12.05
N GLY A 118 -12.28 0.90 -11.93
CA GLY A 118 -13.05 2.09 -12.29
C GLY A 118 -14.10 2.52 -11.27
N ALA A 119 -14.30 1.78 -10.19
CA ALA A 119 -15.30 2.11 -9.18
C ALA A 119 -14.86 3.27 -8.28
N ARG A 120 -15.86 4.00 -7.74
CA ARG A 120 -15.72 4.85 -6.55
C ARG A 120 -16.25 4.09 -5.35
N VAL A 121 -15.47 3.99 -4.28
CA VAL A 121 -15.86 3.20 -3.10
C VAL A 121 -15.51 3.88 -1.78
N LEU A 122 -16.35 3.66 -0.77
CA LEU A 122 -16.06 4.04 0.61
C LEU A 122 -16.05 2.80 1.49
N ILE A 123 -14.93 2.55 2.18
CA ILE A 123 -14.73 1.43 3.09
C ILE A 123 -14.37 2.00 4.46
N THR A 124 -15.27 1.90 5.42
CA THR A 124 -15.09 2.60 6.70
C THR A 124 -15.62 1.80 7.90
N ARG A 125 -14.94 1.94 9.05
CA ARG A 125 -15.36 1.34 10.34
C ARG A 125 -15.55 -0.18 10.28
N ASN A 126 -14.68 -0.89 9.56
CA ASN A 126 -14.68 -2.34 9.50
C ASN A 126 -13.47 -2.91 10.23
N GLU A 127 -13.61 -4.11 10.77
CA GLU A 127 -12.52 -4.98 11.17
C GLU A 127 -12.30 -6.03 10.08
N ILE A 128 -11.08 -6.12 9.53
CA ILE A 128 -10.76 -6.98 8.38
C ILE A 128 -9.59 -7.87 8.78
N ARG A 129 -9.85 -9.18 8.96
CA ARG A 129 -8.82 -10.05 9.55
C ARG A 129 -8.79 -11.48 9.04
N ARG A 130 -7.57 -12.07 9.10
CA ARG A 130 -7.30 -13.49 8.83
C ARG A 130 -7.69 -13.93 7.42
N HIS A 131 -7.38 -13.10 6.43
CA HIS A 131 -7.53 -13.46 5.02
C HIS A 131 -6.27 -14.13 4.50
N GLY A 132 -6.43 -15.10 3.58
CA GLY A 132 -5.33 -15.87 3.02
C GLY A 132 -4.39 -15.05 2.14
N GLN A 133 -4.92 -14.05 1.42
CA GLN A 133 -4.15 -13.10 0.63
C GLN A 133 -4.16 -11.71 1.29
N HIS A 134 -4.97 -10.79 0.77
CA HIS A 134 -5.02 -9.42 1.26
C HIS A 134 -6.25 -9.20 2.13
N GLY A 135 -6.14 -8.36 3.15
CA GLY A 135 -7.33 -7.85 3.83
C GLY A 135 -8.22 -7.07 2.85
N LEU A 136 -7.61 -6.16 2.10
CA LEU A 136 -8.26 -5.35 1.07
C LEU A 136 -7.39 -5.29 -0.20
N LEU A 137 -8.01 -5.61 -1.34
CA LEU A 137 -7.47 -5.38 -2.68
C LEU A 137 -8.13 -4.13 -3.29
N VAL A 138 -7.38 -3.07 -3.45
CA VAL A 138 -7.80 -1.85 -4.17
C VAL A 138 -7.30 -1.96 -5.61
N SER A 139 -8.20 -2.28 -6.53
CA SER A 139 -7.87 -2.56 -7.94
C SER A 139 -8.34 -1.44 -8.85
N GLY A 140 -7.42 -0.63 -9.35
CA GLY A 140 -7.64 0.44 -10.32
C GLY A 140 -8.91 1.26 -10.07
N PRO A 141 -9.14 1.86 -8.90
CA PRO A 141 -10.34 2.62 -8.63
C PRO A 141 -10.28 3.96 -9.36
N GLN A 142 -11.42 4.52 -9.71
CA GLN A 142 -11.50 5.95 -10.00
C GLN A 142 -11.26 6.75 -8.71
N GLU A 143 -11.89 6.31 -7.61
CA GLU A 143 -11.66 6.86 -6.28
C GLU A 143 -11.91 5.79 -5.21
N ALA A 144 -11.01 5.65 -4.24
CA ALA A 144 -11.22 4.78 -3.09
C ALA A 144 -10.87 5.54 -1.81
N VAL A 145 -11.83 5.58 -0.86
CA VAL A 145 -11.62 6.13 0.48
C VAL A 145 -11.68 4.98 1.48
N ILE A 146 -10.56 4.73 2.15
CA ILE A 146 -10.38 3.66 3.14
C ILE A 146 -10.04 4.33 4.47
N LYS A 147 -11.01 4.37 5.40
CA LYS A 147 -10.81 5.09 6.65
C LYS A 147 -11.44 4.42 7.86
N ASP A 148 -10.86 4.67 9.03
CA ASP A 148 -11.37 4.18 10.32
C ASP A 148 -11.52 2.64 10.38
N ASN A 149 -10.68 1.88 9.64
CA ASN A 149 -10.71 0.43 9.66
C ASN A 149 -9.60 -0.16 10.52
N ILE A 150 -9.83 -1.37 11.00
CA ILE A 150 -8.85 -2.20 11.71
C ILE A 150 -8.50 -3.39 10.81
N PHE A 151 -7.22 -3.52 10.46
CA PHE A 151 -6.68 -4.67 9.72
C PHE A 151 -5.80 -5.49 10.66
N LEU A 152 -6.07 -6.79 10.74
CA LEU A 152 -5.40 -7.66 11.71
C LEU A 152 -5.07 -9.03 11.10
N GLU A 153 -3.81 -9.46 11.18
CA GLU A 153 -3.38 -10.82 10.81
C GLU A 153 -3.78 -11.25 9.39
N ASN A 154 -3.75 -10.34 8.39
CA ASN A 154 -4.03 -10.71 7.02
C ASN A 154 -2.77 -11.26 6.31
N GLY A 155 -3.00 -12.10 5.30
CA GLY A 155 -1.96 -12.85 4.60
C GLY A 155 -1.53 -14.10 5.34
N THR A 156 -2.43 -14.77 6.02
CA THR A 156 -2.11 -15.88 6.93
C THR A 156 -1.55 -17.08 6.18
N LYS A 157 -0.42 -17.61 6.65
CA LYS A 157 0.22 -18.83 6.11
C LYS A 157 -0.70 -20.06 6.14
N ARG A 158 -1.72 -20.07 6.99
CA ARG A 158 -2.67 -21.17 7.14
C ARG A 158 -3.47 -21.43 5.86
N PHE A 159 -3.72 -20.37 5.09
CA PHE A 159 -4.48 -20.44 3.84
C PHE A 159 -3.59 -20.21 2.60
N ALA A 160 -2.28 -19.98 2.79
CA ALA A 160 -1.36 -19.88 1.65
C ALA A 160 -1.01 -21.29 1.17
N PRO A 161 -1.30 -21.66 -0.08
CA PRO A 161 -0.83 -22.93 -0.62
C PRO A 161 0.71 -22.98 -0.58
N THR A 162 1.27 -24.16 -0.42
CA THR A 162 2.70 -24.40 -0.52
C THR A 162 3.16 -23.99 -1.92
N THR A 163 3.78 -22.82 -2.03
CA THR A 163 4.28 -22.31 -3.30
C THR A 163 5.43 -23.16 -3.82
N PRO A 164 5.48 -23.46 -5.12
CA PRO A 164 6.65 -24.06 -5.73
C PRO A 164 7.91 -23.25 -5.44
N ARG A 165 9.05 -23.92 -5.28
CA ARG A 165 10.35 -23.30 -5.03
C ARG A 165 10.59 -22.13 -6.00
N GLY A 166 10.84 -20.93 -5.47
CA GLY A 166 11.22 -19.75 -6.24
C GLY A 166 10.24 -18.57 -6.18
N VAL A 167 9.03 -18.73 -5.64
CA VAL A 167 8.11 -17.62 -5.36
C VAL A 167 8.07 -17.42 -3.85
N SER A 168 8.47 -16.24 -3.36
CA SER A 168 8.39 -15.95 -1.94
C SER A 168 6.91 -16.01 -1.51
N GLY A 169 6.56 -16.99 -0.67
CA GLY A 169 5.20 -17.19 -0.15
C GLY A 169 4.70 -16.11 0.81
N ARG A 170 5.23 -14.90 0.70
CA ARG A 170 4.92 -13.75 1.54
C ARG A 170 4.20 -12.71 0.70
N GLN A 171 2.92 -12.93 0.40
CA GLN A 171 2.13 -12.00 -0.42
C GLN A 171 0.90 -11.45 0.27
N GLY A 172 0.71 -11.70 1.53
CA GLY A 172 -0.47 -11.25 2.27
C GLY A 172 -0.25 -9.88 2.92
N HIS A 173 -0.85 -8.86 2.36
CA HIS A 173 -0.82 -7.49 2.88
C HIS A 173 -2.13 -7.16 3.62
N HIS A 174 -2.13 -6.17 4.50
CA HIS A 174 -3.40 -5.64 4.99
C HIS A 174 -4.15 -4.93 3.88
N ILE A 175 -3.47 -4.02 3.19
CA ILE A 175 -4.01 -3.34 2.01
C ILE A 175 -3.02 -3.51 0.85
N PHE A 176 -3.55 -3.96 -0.28
CA PHE A 176 -2.81 -4.03 -1.53
C PHE A 176 -3.46 -3.11 -2.55
N VAL A 177 -2.74 -2.09 -2.99
CA VAL A 177 -3.21 -1.12 -3.99
C VAL A 177 -2.57 -1.44 -5.32
N GLN A 178 -3.40 -1.61 -6.32
CA GLN A 178 -3.00 -1.88 -7.69
C GLN A 178 -3.54 -0.79 -8.62
N GLY A 179 -2.66 -0.08 -9.32
CA GLY A 179 -3.05 0.89 -10.34
C GLY A 179 -3.52 0.21 -11.64
N LYS A 180 -4.42 0.86 -12.38
CA LYS A 180 -4.87 0.42 -13.69
C LYS A 180 -4.70 1.54 -14.72
N GLY A 181 -4.24 1.19 -15.93
CA GLY A 181 -4.09 2.12 -17.05
C GLY A 181 -5.41 2.63 -17.61
N GLY A 182 -5.34 3.69 -18.39
CA GLY A 182 -6.51 4.27 -19.06
C GLY A 182 -7.40 5.15 -18.17
N MET A 183 -7.06 5.34 -16.91
CA MET A 183 -7.77 6.22 -15.98
C MET A 183 -6.84 6.78 -14.92
N GLU A 184 -7.26 7.87 -14.29
CA GLU A 184 -6.61 8.40 -13.08
C GLU A 184 -7.14 7.67 -11.85
N ASN A 185 -6.24 7.08 -11.07
CA ASN A 185 -6.56 6.33 -9.86
C ASN A 185 -6.32 7.22 -8.65
N ARG A 186 -7.36 7.48 -7.84
CA ARG A 186 -7.27 8.30 -6.61
C ARG A 186 -7.58 7.46 -5.39
N ILE A 187 -6.68 7.41 -4.42
CA ILE A 187 -6.82 6.57 -3.23
C ILE A 187 -6.46 7.38 -1.98
N ILE A 188 -7.34 7.33 -0.99
CA ILE A 188 -7.15 7.93 0.33
C ILE A 188 -7.22 6.83 1.38
N ILE A 189 -6.14 6.65 2.15
CA ILE A 189 -6.02 5.67 3.22
C ILE A 189 -5.72 6.46 4.50
N MET A 190 -6.71 6.57 5.38
CA MET A 190 -6.58 7.44 6.54
C MET A 190 -7.20 6.86 7.81
N ASP A 191 -6.60 7.19 8.94
CA ASP A 191 -7.12 6.82 10.28
C ASP A 191 -7.34 5.31 10.46
N ASN A 192 -6.55 4.46 9.77
CA ASN A 192 -6.65 3.01 9.91
C ASN A 192 -5.58 2.47 10.87
N THR A 193 -5.90 1.35 11.52
CA THR A 193 -4.96 0.55 12.30
C THR A 193 -4.64 -0.74 11.54
N MET A 194 -3.36 -1.02 11.31
CA MET A 194 -2.86 -2.17 10.54
C MET A 194 -1.83 -2.91 11.38
N THR A 195 -2.17 -4.07 11.91
CA THR A 195 -1.32 -4.81 12.87
C THR A 195 -1.09 -6.24 12.44
N ARG A 196 0.17 -6.68 12.47
CA ARG A 196 0.60 -8.07 12.19
C ARG A 196 0.25 -8.56 10.79
N ALA A 197 0.65 -7.82 9.75
CA ALA A 197 0.61 -8.32 8.37
C ALA A 197 1.68 -9.40 8.15
N PHE A 198 1.35 -10.45 7.39
CA PHE A 198 2.33 -11.50 7.04
C PHE A 198 3.30 -11.10 5.92
N ALA A 199 3.08 -9.96 5.29
CA ALA A 199 4.04 -9.31 4.40
C ALA A 199 4.13 -7.83 4.78
N ASP A 200 3.76 -6.91 3.87
CA ASP A 200 3.77 -5.49 4.18
C ASP A 200 2.42 -5.06 4.77
N GLY A 201 2.41 -4.08 5.65
CA GLY A 201 1.16 -3.50 6.16
C GLY A 201 0.34 -2.91 5.02
N LEU A 202 0.95 -2.01 4.27
CA LEU A 202 0.37 -1.41 3.07
C LEU A 202 1.36 -1.56 1.90
N ALA A 203 0.92 -2.17 0.80
CA ALA A 203 1.69 -2.23 -0.42
C ALA A 203 0.94 -1.55 -1.57
N MET A 204 1.57 -0.56 -2.17
CA MET A 204 1.09 0.14 -3.36
C MET A 204 1.99 -0.21 -4.54
N VAL A 205 1.38 -0.73 -5.59
CA VAL A 205 2.15 -1.16 -6.77
C VAL A 205 1.36 -0.89 -8.04
N VAL A 206 2.05 -0.58 -9.11
CA VAL A 206 1.47 -0.60 -10.44
C VAL A 206 1.80 -1.98 -11.04
N PHE A 207 0.77 -2.81 -11.21
CA PHE A 207 0.91 -4.23 -11.51
C PHE A 207 0.27 -4.60 -12.87
N PHE A 208 1.00 -5.38 -13.68
CA PHE A 208 0.61 -6.25 -14.82
C PHE A 208 -0.18 -5.76 -16.05
N ASP A 209 0.23 -6.32 -17.16
CA ASP A 209 -0.29 -6.60 -18.51
C ASP A 209 -1.16 -5.54 -19.25
N GLU A 210 -1.97 -4.74 -18.59
CA GLU A 210 -2.79 -3.70 -19.21
C GLU A 210 -2.48 -2.30 -18.68
N ALA A 211 -1.38 -2.15 -17.95
CA ALA A 211 -1.15 -0.99 -17.09
C ALA A 211 -0.06 -0.03 -17.60
N ASP A 212 0.20 -0.01 -18.90
CA ASP A 212 1.06 1.04 -19.47
C ASP A 212 0.40 2.41 -19.29
N GLY A 213 1.17 3.42 -18.90
CA GLY A 213 0.67 4.77 -18.70
C GLY A 213 -0.24 4.95 -17.47
N VAL A 214 -0.05 4.19 -16.39
CA VAL A 214 -0.83 4.37 -15.15
C VAL A 214 -0.58 5.73 -14.51
N VAL A 215 -1.67 6.44 -14.19
CA VAL A 215 -1.65 7.64 -13.36
C VAL A 215 -2.32 7.32 -12.03
N MET A 216 -1.57 7.47 -10.91
CA MET A 216 -2.06 7.13 -9.59
C MET A 216 -1.68 8.20 -8.55
N HIS A 217 -2.66 8.63 -7.76
CA HIS A 217 -2.49 9.53 -6.63
C HIS A 217 -2.95 8.86 -5.35
N VAL A 218 -2.07 8.74 -4.38
CA VAL A 218 -2.36 8.09 -3.11
C VAL A 218 -2.02 9.01 -1.94
N SER A 219 -2.92 9.11 -0.99
CA SER A 219 -2.70 9.78 0.29
C SER A 219 -2.78 8.76 1.43
N VAL A 220 -1.73 8.68 2.25
CA VAL A 220 -1.64 7.81 3.43
C VAL A 220 -1.47 8.69 4.66
N ILE A 221 -2.53 8.84 5.45
CA ILE A 221 -2.61 9.88 6.47
C ILE A 221 -3.07 9.30 7.81
N ASN A 222 -2.41 9.65 8.91
CA ASN A 222 -2.82 9.29 10.28
C ASN A 222 -3.02 7.79 10.52
N ASN A 223 -2.34 6.90 9.83
CA ASN A 223 -2.48 5.47 10.06
C ASN A 223 -1.48 4.99 11.13
N LEU A 224 -1.88 3.97 11.89
CA LEU A 224 -0.96 3.13 12.66
C LEU A 224 -0.65 1.88 11.85
N ILE A 225 0.64 1.62 11.55
CA ILE A 225 1.11 0.45 10.79
C ILE A 225 2.22 -0.22 11.59
N GLU A 226 1.95 -1.41 12.12
CA GLU A 226 2.89 -2.04 13.04
C GLU A 226 3.00 -3.56 12.87
N GLN A 227 4.16 -4.08 13.31
CA GLN A 227 4.41 -5.52 13.44
C GLN A 227 4.21 -6.31 12.13
N SER A 228 4.52 -5.70 10.98
CA SER A 228 4.52 -6.41 9.71
C SER A 228 5.75 -7.31 9.58
N GLU A 229 5.59 -8.54 9.05
CA GLU A 229 6.72 -9.48 8.86
C GLU A 229 7.77 -8.97 7.88
N ARG A 230 7.46 -7.92 7.11
CA ARG A 230 8.40 -7.27 6.19
C ARG A 230 8.44 -5.76 6.39
N ARG A 231 7.59 -5.02 5.72
CA ARG A 231 7.63 -3.55 5.68
C ARG A 231 6.34 -2.97 6.22
N GLY A 232 6.43 -1.79 6.82
CA GLY A 232 5.23 -1.03 7.14
C GLY A 232 4.52 -0.59 5.86
N LEU A 233 5.23 0.18 5.04
CA LEU A 233 4.72 0.73 3.78
C LEU A 233 5.69 0.44 2.62
N THR A 234 5.17 -0.15 1.55
CA THR A 234 5.86 -0.32 0.27
C THR A 234 5.18 0.51 -0.80
N ILE A 235 5.95 1.32 -1.50
CA ILE A 235 5.52 2.12 -2.65
C ILE A 235 6.37 1.68 -3.85
N ALA A 236 5.74 1.23 -4.94
CA ALA A 236 6.45 0.93 -6.17
C ALA A 236 5.67 1.49 -7.36
N ALA A 237 6.26 2.44 -8.08
CA ALA A 237 5.60 3.04 -9.23
C ALA A 237 5.42 2.06 -10.38
N SER A 238 6.27 1.03 -10.46
CA SER A 238 6.13 0.00 -11.47
C SER A 238 6.69 -1.35 -11.00
N PHE A 239 5.98 -2.43 -11.35
CA PHE A 239 6.49 -3.80 -11.25
C PHE A 239 6.67 -4.44 -12.63
N ASN A 240 6.02 -3.93 -13.66
CA ASN A 240 6.13 -4.45 -15.04
C ASN A 240 5.76 -3.44 -16.13
N PRO A 241 4.87 -2.46 -15.95
CA PRO A 241 4.60 -1.48 -16.99
C PRO A 241 5.64 -0.37 -17.02
N SER A 242 5.83 0.21 -18.18
CA SER A 242 6.59 1.42 -18.41
C SER A 242 5.68 2.67 -18.33
N HIS A 243 6.26 3.87 -18.27
CA HIS A 243 5.56 5.16 -18.37
C HIS A 243 4.54 5.47 -17.26
N SER A 244 4.66 4.83 -16.10
CA SER A 244 3.76 5.11 -14.97
C SER A 244 4.10 6.43 -14.28
N ARG A 245 3.07 7.15 -13.83
CA ARG A 245 3.17 8.36 -13.02
C ARG A 245 2.45 8.16 -11.69
N VAL A 246 3.21 8.03 -10.63
CA VAL A 246 2.68 7.77 -9.30
C VAL A 246 3.06 8.90 -8.36
N THR A 247 2.07 9.48 -7.70
CA THR A 247 2.27 10.49 -6.65
C THR A 247 1.74 9.93 -5.34
N VAL A 248 2.56 9.96 -4.30
CA VAL A 248 2.18 9.46 -2.97
C VAL A 248 2.53 10.48 -1.91
N ASP A 249 1.53 10.83 -1.11
CA ASP A 249 1.68 11.65 0.09
C ASP A 249 1.53 10.77 1.34
N VAL A 250 2.58 10.71 2.17
CA VAL A 250 2.61 9.92 3.42
C VAL A 250 2.80 10.89 4.59
N ARG A 251 1.76 11.07 5.41
CA ARG A 251 1.77 12.12 6.44
C ARG A 251 1.22 11.64 7.78
N ARG A 252 1.90 12.01 8.86
CA ARG A 252 1.44 11.80 10.24
C ARG A 252 1.07 10.36 10.56
N ASN A 253 1.73 9.41 9.93
CA ASN A 253 1.55 7.99 10.27
C ASN A 253 2.53 7.58 11.37
N ILE A 254 2.12 6.62 12.19
CA ILE A 254 2.97 5.92 13.13
C ILE A 254 3.28 4.56 12.51
N ILE A 255 4.57 4.29 12.22
CA ILE A 255 5.01 3.07 11.52
C ILE A 255 6.11 2.43 12.35
N ARG A 256 5.84 1.25 12.94
CA ARG A 256 6.75 0.69 13.92
C ARG A 256 6.84 -0.83 13.93
N ASP A 257 7.96 -1.31 14.48
CA ASP A 257 8.20 -2.74 14.76
C ASP A 257 8.10 -3.63 13.51
N ASN A 258 8.48 -3.09 12.33
CA ASN A 258 8.47 -3.83 11.08
C ASN A 258 9.86 -4.43 10.81
N THR A 259 9.90 -5.61 10.16
CA THR A 259 11.18 -6.36 10.08
C THR A 259 12.20 -5.72 9.14
N GLU A 260 11.77 -5.22 7.95
CA GLU A 260 12.68 -4.70 6.92
C GLU A 260 12.75 -3.17 6.94
N TYR A 261 11.70 -2.48 6.52
CA TYR A 261 11.64 -1.01 6.40
C TYR A 261 10.38 -0.48 7.07
N ALA A 262 10.46 0.70 7.67
CA ALA A 262 9.23 1.43 7.98
C ALA A 262 8.55 1.89 6.68
N ILE A 263 9.27 2.60 5.81
CA ILE A 263 8.79 3.04 4.48
C ILE A 263 9.84 2.71 3.42
N ALA A 264 9.43 2.05 2.33
CA ALA A 264 10.26 1.82 1.16
C ALA A 264 9.57 2.32 -0.12
N ALA A 265 10.17 3.27 -0.82
CA ALA A 265 9.69 3.84 -2.07
C ALA A 265 10.65 3.51 -3.22
N GLN A 266 10.12 2.98 -4.32
CA GLN A 266 10.89 2.47 -5.45
C GLN A 266 10.25 2.93 -6.76
N ALA A 267 10.98 3.64 -7.63
CA ALA A 267 10.44 4.03 -8.94
C ALA A 267 10.22 2.80 -9.85
N ALA A 268 11.09 1.79 -9.73
CA ALA A 268 10.93 0.52 -10.43
C ALA A 268 11.33 -0.65 -9.53
N ARG A 269 10.54 -1.73 -9.56
CA ARG A 269 10.84 -2.99 -8.87
C ARG A 269 10.28 -4.17 -9.66
N PRO A 270 11.08 -4.83 -10.49
CA PRO A 270 10.60 -5.96 -11.27
C PRO A 270 10.28 -7.16 -10.38
N LEU A 271 9.19 -7.84 -10.67
CA LEU A 271 8.89 -9.19 -10.14
C LEU A 271 9.40 -10.30 -11.06
N ILE A 272 9.49 -10.03 -12.33
CA ILE A 272 10.02 -10.87 -13.39
C ILE A 272 11.09 -10.09 -14.13
N ALA A 273 11.93 -10.78 -14.89
CA ALA A 273 13.05 -10.22 -15.66
C ALA A 273 12.61 -9.27 -16.83
N ALA A 274 11.51 -8.55 -16.67
CA ALA A 274 11.06 -7.58 -17.66
C ALA A 274 11.71 -6.22 -17.39
N LEU A 275 12.18 -5.57 -18.44
CA LEU A 275 12.71 -4.22 -18.36
C LEU A 275 11.59 -3.25 -17.97
N ILE A 276 11.84 -2.44 -16.94
CA ILE A 276 10.95 -1.37 -16.51
C ILE A 276 11.63 -0.05 -16.82
N SER A 277 11.01 0.76 -17.65
CA SER A 277 11.58 2.03 -18.08
C SER A 277 10.62 3.20 -17.93
N GLU A 278 11.20 4.40 -17.79
CA GLU A 278 10.51 5.70 -17.82
C GLU A 278 9.35 5.86 -16.82
N SER A 279 9.40 5.15 -15.70
CA SER A 279 8.44 5.31 -14.62
C SER A 279 8.83 6.47 -13.71
N ASN A 280 7.84 7.28 -13.33
CA ASN A 280 8.02 8.43 -12.47
C ASN A 280 7.30 8.23 -11.13
N LEU A 281 8.05 8.31 -10.05
CA LEU A 281 7.54 8.31 -8.69
C LEU A 281 7.82 9.65 -8.00
N CYS A 282 6.77 10.37 -7.63
CA CYS A 282 6.87 11.49 -6.72
C CYS A 282 6.36 11.04 -5.34
N VAL A 283 7.23 11.04 -4.33
CA VAL A 283 6.86 10.64 -2.97
C VAL A 283 7.18 11.74 -1.98
N ARG A 284 6.21 12.10 -1.15
CA ARG A 284 6.30 13.10 -0.11
C ARG A 284 6.02 12.47 1.25
N ILE A 285 7.00 12.48 2.14
CA ILE A 285 6.97 11.80 3.44
C ILE A 285 7.17 12.86 4.53
N PHE A 286 6.05 13.27 5.17
CA PHE A 286 6.04 14.38 6.10
C PHE A 286 5.53 13.98 7.47
N ASP A 287 6.19 14.44 8.52
CA ASP A 287 5.69 14.41 9.89
C ASP A 287 5.27 13.00 10.36
N ASN A 288 5.93 11.95 9.88
CA ASN A 288 5.67 10.58 10.32
C ASN A 288 6.58 10.21 11.49
N GLU A 289 6.11 9.27 12.31
CA GLU A 289 6.89 8.62 13.34
C GLU A 289 7.26 7.21 12.90
N CYS A 290 8.55 6.94 12.74
CA CYS A 290 9.08 5.64 12.34
C CYS A 290 9.91 5.06 13.50
N HIS A 291 9.52 3.88 14.02
CA HIS A 291 10.18 3.30 15.18
C HIS A 291 10.58 1.82 14.97
N ASN A 292 11.71 1.41 15.54
CA ASN A 292 12.10 0.01 15.76
C ASN A 292 12.01 -0.90 14.51
N SER A 293 12.34 -0.40 13.34
CA SER A 293 12.32 -1.18 12.08
C SER A 293 13.76 -1.54 11.64
N GLY A 294 13.89 -2.29 10.54
CA GLY A 294 15.20 -2.60 9.97
C GLY A 294 15.89 -1.32 9.46
N ASP A 295 15.31 -0.66 8.46
CA ASP A 295 15.62 0.71 8.05
C ASP A 295 14.39 1.59 8.28
N GLY A 296 14.58 2.90 8.41
CA GLY A 296 13.48 3.87 8.53
C GLY A 296 12.83 4.14 7.17
N ILE A 297 13.29 5.17 6.47
CA ILE A 297 12.75 5.60 5.18
C ILE A 297 13.78 5.34 4.08
N ALA A 298 13.41 4.56 3.05
CA ALA A 298 14.29 4.22 1.95
C ALA A 298 13.70 4.63 0.59
N LEU A 299 14.53 5.29 -0.23
CA LEU A 299 14.23 5.69 -1.61
C LEU A 299 15.15 4.96 -2.58
N PHE A 300 14.58 4.33 -3.63
CA PHE A 300 15.33 3.61 -4.65
C PHE A 300 14.88 4.06 -6.05
N GLY A 301 15.80 4.56 -6.87
CA GLY A 301 15.52 4.96 -8.25
C GLY A 301 15.12 3.78 -9.14
N GLY A 302 15.81 2.65 -9.01
CA GLY A 302 15.50 1.43 -9.73
C GLY A 302 16.01 0.20 -8.99
N TYR A 303 15.36 -0.94 -9.21
CA TYR A 303 15.71 -2.21 -8.61
C TYR A 303 15.71 -3.31 -9.67
N GLY A 304 16.82 -4.06 -9.84
CA GLY A 304 16.94 -5.05 -10.90
C GLY A 304 16.91 -4.42 -12.30
N PRO A 305 16.21 -4.97 -13.29
CA PRO A 305 16.21 -4.45 -14.68
C PRO A 305 15.43 -3.14 -14.86
N GLY A 306 15.60 -2.19 -13.92
CA GLY A 306 15.03 -0.84 -14.01
C GLY A 306 15.96 0.12 -14.76
N GLU A 307 15.46 0.78 -15.82
CA GLU A 307 16.24 1.73 -16.61
C GLU A 307 15.49 3.06 -16.82
N GLY A 308 16.20 4.18 -16.68
CA GLY A 308 15.68 5.51 -16.99
C GLY A 308 14.54 6.00 -16.07
N ASN A 309 14.35 5.38 -14.90
CA ASN A 309 13.28 5.74 -14.00
C ASN A 309 13.64 6.96 -13.15
N LEU A 310 12.63 7.75 -12.81
CA LEU A 310 12.79 8.95 -11.98
C LEU A 310 12.05 8.79 -10.65
N LEU A 311 12.74 9.04 -9.54
CA LEU A 311 12.17 9.21 -8.22
C LEU A 311 12.43 10.62 -7.70
N ASP A 312 11.37 11.39 -7.47
CA ASP A 312 11.42 12.65 -6.73
C ASP A 312 10.90 12.40 -5.30
N GLY A 313 11.82 12.44 -4.33
CA GLY A 313 11.55 12.13 -2.93
C GLY A 313 11.71 13.35 -2.02
N THR A 314 10.73 13.60 -1.17
CA THR A 314 10.78 14.63 -0.13
C THR A 314 10.54 13.97 1.23
N ILE A 315 11.53 14.02 2.13
CA ILE A 315 11.50 13.43 3.48
C ILE A 315 11.72 14.57 4.47
N VAL A 316 10.64 15.04 5.11
CA VAL A 316 10.70 16.27 5.93
C VAL A 316 9.94 16.13 7.24
N GLY A 317 10.54 16.56 8.33
CA GLY A 317 9.88 16.67 9.65
C GLY A 317 9.56 15.33 10.31
N ASN A 318 10.16 14.21 9.85
CA ASN A 318 9.87 12.90 10.43
C ASN A 318 10.70 12.64 11.69
N LEU A 319 10.10 11.95 12.66
CA LEU A 319 10.79 11.37 13.81
C LEU A 319 11.16 9.93 13.49
N ILE A 320 12.44 9.59 13.54
CA ILE A 320 12.96 8.26 13.20
C ILE A 320 13.85 7.77 14.34
N THR A 321 13.47 6.68 14.99
CA THR A 321 14.18 6.17 16.17
C THR A 321 14.24 4.64 16.23
N GLY A 322 15.32 4.10 16.80
CA GLY A 322 15.49 2.66 17.01
C GLY A 322 15.66 1.84 15.74
N MET A 323 16.20 2.42 14.66
CA MET A 323 16.46 1.69 13.42
C MET A 323 17.65 0.74 13.59
N LYS A 324 17.49 -0.50 13.12
CA LYS A 324 18.59 -1.50 13.19
C LYS A 324 19.74 -1.15 12.25
N ARG A 325 19.49 -0.44 11.15
CA ARG A 325 20.49 -0.01 10.17
C ARG A 325 20.43 1.50 9.98
N HIS A 326 19.87 1.98 8.86
CA HIS A 326 19.83 3.40 8.52
C HIS A 326 18.47 4.03 8.84
N ALA A 327 18.48 5.26 9.32
CA ALA A 327 17.23 6.01 9.49
C ALA A 327 16.69 6.50 8.14
N VAL A 328 17.56 7.06 7.29
CA VAL A 328 17.22 7.43 5.90
C VAL A 328 18.23 6.83 4.94
N ARG A 329 17.73 6.18 3.90
CA ARG A 329 18.55 5.58 2.85
C ARG A 329 18.10 6.01 1.46
N VAL A 330 19.01 6.54 0.64
CA VAL A 330 18.72 6.97 -0.73
C VAL A 330 19.69 6.29 -1.68
N ILE A 331 19.17 5.55 -2.66
CA ILE A 331 19.99 4.78 -3.61
C ILE A 331 19.51 5.04 -5.05
N GLY A 332 20.44 5.40 -5.94
CA GLY A 332 20.15 5.63 -7.36
C GLY A 332 19.65 4.38 -8.09
N GLY A 333 20.30 3.25 -7.87
CA GLY A 333 19.89 1.97 -8.45
C GLY A 333 20.47 0.79 -7.70
N VAL A 334 19.76 -0.34 -7.68
CA VAL A 334 20.18 -1.59 -7.05
C VAL A 334 20.13 -2.74 -8.05
N GLY A 335 21.30 -3.31 -8.38
CA GLY A 335 21.38 -4.56 -9.13
C GLY A 335 20.77 -5.71 -8.31
N TYR A 336 19.96 -6.55 -8.93
CA TYR A 336 19.23 -7.59 -8.22
C TYR A 336 18.95 -8.82 -9.10
N ARG A 337 19.22 -10.03 -8.58
CA ARG A 337 18.92 -11.33 -9.21
C ARG A 337 19.45 -11.46 -10.64
N GLY A 338 20.70 -11.07 -10.88
CA GLY A 338 21.34 -11.17 -12.18
C GLY A 338 20.98 -10.05 -13.17
N HIS A 339 20.27 -9.01 -12.70
CA HIS A 339 19.84 -7.89 -13.53
C HIS A 339 20.42 -6.57 -13.05
N ALA A 340 20.88 -5.76 -13.98
CA ALA A 340 21.45 -4.43 -13.71
C ALA A 340 20.38 -3.34 -13.59
N ALA A 341 20.56 -2.41 -12.64
CA ALA A 341 19.81 -1.17 -12.59
C ALA A 341 20.59 -0.06 -13.30
N ARG A 342 19.99 0.58 -14.31
CA ARG A 342 20.72 1.50 -15.20
C ARG A 342 20.05 2.86 -15.36
N HIS A 343 20.85 3.91 -15.40
CA HIS A 343 20.44 5.28 -15.77
C HIS A 343 19.24 5.82 -14.99
N ASN A 344 18.98 5.29 -13.78
CA ASN A 344 17.91 5.78 -12.94
C ASN A 344 18.35 7.07 -12.24
N ARG A 345 17.41 7.96 -12.00
CA ARG A 345 17.67 9.22 -11.33
C ARG A 345 16.82 9.33 -10.06
N VAL A 346 17.48 9.69 -8.96
CA VAL A 346 16.81 10.03 -7.71
C VAL A 346 17.10 11.49 -7.39
N ARG A 347 16.06 12.27 -7.13
CA ARG A 347 16.16 13.58 -6.51
C ARG A 347 15.59 13.47 -5.11
N ALA A 348 16.35 13.85 -4.09
CA ALA A 348 15.95 13.70 -2.71
C ALA A 348 16.15 14.98 -1.91
N LEU A 349 15.09 15.45 -1.25
CA LEU A 349 15.19 16.44 -0.18
C LEU A 349 15.00 15.73 1.14
N VAL A 350 16.02 15.77 2.01
CA VAL A 350 16.00 15.21 3.37
C VAL A 350 16.22 16.36 4.34
N SER A 351 15.15 16.85 4.98
CA SER A 351 15.23 18.08 5.75
C SER A 351 14.41 18.03 7.03
N ARG A 352 14.91 18.68 8.08
CA ARG A 352 14.21 18.84 9.37
C ARG A 352 13.71 17.54 9.98
N ASN A 353 14.33 16.41 9.66
CA ASN A 353 14.04 15.15 10.31
C ASN A 353 14.82 15.06 11.63
N ARG A 354 14.20 14.45 12.62
CA ARG A 354 14.84 14.12 13.88
C ARG A 354 15.14 12.63 13.92
N VAL A 355 16.42 12.30 13.95
CA VAL A 355 16.89 10.92 14.12
C VAL A 355 17.44 10.76 15.52
N GLU A 356 16.88 9.86 16.33
CA GLU A 356 17.34 9.67 17.69
C GLU A 356 18.31 8.48 17.82
N ASP A 357 18.06 7.40 17.05
CA ASP A 357 18.91 6.21 17.06
C ASP A 357 18.91 5.50 15.71
N ALA A 358 20.11 5.09 15.27
CA ALA A 358 20.33 4.28 14.08
C ALA A 358 21.55 3.37 14.30
N GLY A 359 21.39 2.08 14.07
CA GLY A 359 22.45 1.09 14.33
C GLY A 359 23.66 1.25 13.41
N GLU A 360 23.49 1.79 12.20
CA GLU A 360 24.58 2.05 11.25
C GLU A 360 24.77 3.56 11.04
N LEU A 361 24.06 4.14 10.07
CA LEU A 361 24.17 5.57 9.76
C LEU A 361 22.82 6.26 9.80
N PRO A 362 22.70 7.44 10.39
CA PRO A 362 21.46 8.21 10.35
C PRO A 362 20.98 8.46 8.91
N ILE A 363 21.88 8.92 8.04
CA ILE A 363 21.58 9.15 6.62
C ILE A 363 22.65 8.49 5.75
N PHE A 364 22.22 7.68 4.80
CA PHE A 364 23.08 7.00 3.82
C PHE A 364 22.60 7.24 2.39
N ILE A 365 23.47 7.82 1.55
CA ILE A 365 23.17 8.14 0.15
C ILE A 365 24.18 7.44 -0.75
N GLN A 366 23.68 6.69 -1.74
CA GLN A 366 24.51 5.89 -2.62
C GLN A 366 24.04 5.97 -4.08
N GLY A 367 24.96 6.15 -5.03
CA GLY A 367 24.68 6.18 -6.47
C GLY A 367 24.20 4.83 -7.00
N GLY A 368 24.88 3.76 -6.63
CA GLY A 368 24.52 2.41 -7.05
C GLY A 368 24.95 1.33 -6.07
N ALA A 369 24.13 0.31 -5.91
CA ALA A 369 24.36 -0.84 -5.03
C ALA A 369 24.13 -2.17 -5.76
N SER A 370 24.66 -3.27 -5.22
CA SER A 370 24.41 -4.64 -5.67
C SER A 370 24.05 -5.53 -4.49
N GLU A 371 23.13 -6.44 -4.67
CA GLU A 371 22.83 -7.46 -3.66
C GLU A 371 23.68 -8.74 -3.84
N ALA A 372 24.14 -9.05 -5.07
CA ALA A 372 24.92 -10.25 -5.35
C ALA A 372 25.77 -10.14 -6.61
N GLN A 373 26.67 -9.17 -6.70
CA GLN A 373 27.59 -8.91 -7.82
C GLN A 373 26.93 -8.42 -9.13
N GLU A 374 25.65 -8.06 -9.11
CA GLU A 374 25.00 -7.45 -10.26
C GLU A 374 25.45 -5.99 -10.44
N GLU A 375 25.31 -5.50 -11.66
CA GLU A 375 25.71 -4.14 -12.00
C GLU A 375 24.61 -3.13 -11.64
N ALA A 376 25.03 -1.98 -11.13
CA ALA A 376 24.22 -0.77 -11.06
C ALA A 376 25.03 0.36 -11.69
N MET A 377 24.65 0.83 -12.87
CA MET A 377 25.50 1.70 -13.72
C MET A 377 24.74 2.94 -14.18
N GLY A 378 25.47 4.05 -14.25
CA GLY A 378 24.94 5.30 -14.79
C GLY A 378 23.78 5.90 -14.00
N ASN A 379 23.56 5.45 -12.75
CA ASN A 379 22.52 6.01 -11.91
C ASN A 379 23.00 7.31 -11.27
N GLU A 380 22.09 8.26 -11.11
CA GLU A 380 22.37 9.57 -10.55
C GLU A 380 21.51 9.82 -9.30
N VAL A 381 22.13 10.30 -8.23
CA VAL A 381 21.45 10.82 -7.05
C VAL A 381 21.77 12.29 -6.88
N LEU A 382 20.76 13.14 -6.91
CA LEU A 382 20.83 14.55 -6.57
C LEU A 382 20.15 14.73 -5.20
N ALA A 383 20.91 15.04 -4.17
CA ALA A 383 20.39 15.10 -2.81
C ALA A 383 20.64 16.46 -2.16
N GLN A 384 19.65 16.89 -1.36
CA GLN A 384 19.82 17.98 -0.40
C GLN A 384 19.58 17.42 0.99
N VAL A 385 20.52 17.65 1.90
CA VAL A 385 20.44 17.19 3.30
C VAL A 385 20.61 18.44 4.17
N VAL A 386 19.51 18.93 4.73
CA VAL A 386 19.47 20.26 5.37
C VAL A 386 18.71 20.20 6.70
N ASP A 387 19.26 20.86 7.71
CA ASP A 387 18.58 21.09 9.00
C ASP A 387 18.04 19.84 9.72
N ASN A 388 18.69 18.69 9.53
CA ASN A 388 18.30 17.48 10.24
C ASN A 388 18.96 17.42 11.62
N GLU A 389 18.21 17.01 12.65
CA GLU A 389 18.72 16.68 13.96
C GLU A 389 19.23 15.22 13.97
N LEU A 390 20.54 15.04 13.95
CA LEU A 390 21.19 13.73 13.85
C LEU A 390 21.95 13.39 15.14
N PRO A 391 21.93 12.12 15.59
CA PRO A 391 22.69 11.73 16.78
C PRO A 391 24.19 11.78 16.52
N ALA A 392 24.94 12.14 17.52
CA ALA A 392 26.40 12.01 17.52
C ALA A 392 26.77 10.53 17.70
N LEU A 393 27.14 9.86 16.64
CA LEU A 393 27.62 8.48 16.70
C LEU A 393 29.13 8.47 16.99
N ALA A 394 29.53 7.80 18.05
CA ALA A 394 30.93 7.69 18.44
C ALA A 394 31.78 7.09 17.31
N GLY A 395 32.70 7.90 16.73
CA GLY A 395 33.61 7.47 15.67
C GLY A 395 32.99 7.22 14.29
N LYS A 396 31.72 7.56 14.08
CA LYS A 396 31.07 7.45 12.76
C LYS A 396 30.53 8.80 12.30
N PRO A 397 30.52 9.09 10.97
CA PRO A 397 29.90 10.30 10.46
C PRO A 397 28.36 10.25 10.65
N SER A 398 27.75 11.41 10.82
CA SER A 398 26.28 11.51 10.92
C SER A 398 25.56 11.24 9.60
N PHE A 399 26.25 11.37 8.47
CA PHE A 399 25.79 10.89 7.17
C PHE A 399 26.98 10.48 6.29
N ALA A 400 26.73 9.59 5.32
CA ALA A 400 27.73 9.19 4.35
C ALA A 400 27.17 9.24 2.93
N ILE A 401 28.07 9.60 2.00
CA ILE A 401 27.83 9.65 0.57
C ILE A 401 28.82 8.70 -0.11
N ASN A 402 28.32 7.93 -1.06
CA ASN A 402 29.12 7.00 -1.81
C ASN A 402 28.56 6.87 -3.24
N ASP A 403 29.41 7.04 -4.26
CA ASP A 403 28.99 6.76 -5.66
C ASP A 403 28.62 5.28 -5.85
N GLY A 404 29.09 4.41 -4.97
CA GLY A 404 28.81 2.98 -5.02
C GLY A 404 29.60 2.30 -6.12
N LEU A 405 28.90 1.52 -6.96
CA LEU A 405 29.51 0.84 -8.10
C LEU A 405 29.96 1.84 -9.18
N PRO A 406 30.98 1.52 -10.00
CA PRO A 406 31.52 2.41 -11.03
C PRO A 406 30.46 2.96 -11.99
N GLY A 407 30.64 4.21 -12.41
CA GLY A 407 29.75 4.87 -13.37
C GLY A 407 28.49 5.51 -12.78
N ASN A 408 28.27 5.39 -11.45
CA ASN A 408 27.20 6.11 -10.77
C ASN A 408 27.71 7.43 -10.20
N VAL A 409 26.80 8.37 -9.93
CA VAL A 409 27.14 9.70 -9.43
C VAL A 409 26.22 10.10 -8.30
N VAL A 410 26.79 10.64 -7.23
CA VAL A 410 26.05 11.34 -6.17
C VAL A 410 26.49 12.80 -6.13
N ARG A 411 25.52 13.71 -6.16
CA ARG A 411 25.76 15.15 -6.04
C ARG A 411 24.91 15.72 -4.91
N LEU A 412 25.53 16.54 -4.07
CA LEU A 412 24.79 17.38 -3.14
C LEU A 412 24.45 18.72 -3.80
N GLU A 413 23.19 19.12 -3.71
CA GLU A 413 22.72 20.41 -4.20
C GLU A 413 22.68 21.44 -3.07
N GLU A 414 23.01 22.69 -3.38
CA GLU A 414 22.95 23.82 -2.43
C GLU A 414 21.47 24.13 -2.04
N PRO A 415 21.22 24.58 -0.80
CA PRO A 415 19.86 24.83 -0.29
C PRO A 415 19.02 25.84 -1.08
N ALA A 416 19.64 26.80 -1.74
CA ALA A 416 18.93 27.86 -2.49
C ALA A 416 18.07 27.35 -3.65
N GLN A 417 18.38 26.19 -4.21
CA GLN A 417 17.59 25.57 -5.29
C GLN A 417 16.37 24.78 -4.81
N ALA A 418 16.23 24.57 -3.49
CA ALA A 418 15.13 23.81 -2.91
C ALA A 418 13.82 24.61 -2.82
N HIS A 419 13.91 25.94 -2.64
CA HIS A 419 12.73 26.79 -2.46
C HIS A 419 11.84 26.85 -3.70
N GLU A 420 12.40 26.82 -4.90
CA GLU A 420 11.62 26.82 -6.15
C GLU A 420 10.79 25.54 -6.36
N ARG A 421 11.25 24.41 -5.81
CA ARG A 421 10.55 23.10 -5.96
C ARG A 421 9.37 22.91 -4.99
N MET A 422 9.34 23.66 -3.88
CA MET A 422 8.23 23.61 -2.90
C MET A 422 7.01 24.45 -3.32
N SER A 423 7.16 25.38 -4.25
CA SER A 423 6.08 26.27 -4.70
C SER A 423 5.00 25.61 -5.58
N GLY A 424 5.23 24.38 -6.01
CA GLY A 424 4.25 23.57 -6.76
C GLY A 424 3.21 22.82 -5.91
N VAL A 425 3.07 23.15 -4.64
CA VAL A 425 2.04 22.53 -3.76
C VAL A 425 0.67 23.09 -4.13
N ILE A 426 -0.13 22.32 -4.82
CA ILE A 426 -1.56 22.62 -5.02
C ILE A 426 -2.22 22.58 -3.63
N PRO A 427 -2.82 23.69 -3.16
CA PRO A 427 -3.56 23.69 -1.90
C PRO A 427 -4.79 22.79 -2.05
N TYR A 428 -4.87 21.73 -1.27
CA TYR A 428 -6.10 20.96 -1.11
C TYR A 428 -7.07 21.84 -0.29
N HIS A 429 -8.13 22.28 -0.92
CA HIS A 429 -9.30 22.78 -0.21
C HIS A 429 -9.98 21.62 0.51
N THR A 430 -10.17 21.79 1.81
CA THR A 430 -10.83 20.89 2.77
C THR A 430 -12.28 20.60 2.39
#